data_082aaed548ef82f36f66b2cd3e7d5b80
#
_entry.id   082aaed548ef82f36f66b2cd3e7d5b80
#
_cell.length_a   1.000
_cell.length_b   1.000
_cell.length_c   1.000
_cell.angle_alpha   90.00
_cell.angle_beta   90.00
_cell.angle_gamma   90.00
#
_symmetry.space_group_name_H-M   'P 1'
#
loop_
_entity.id
_entity.type
_entity.pdbx_description
1 polymer ?
#
loop_
_entity_poly.entity_id
_entity_poly.type
_entity_poly.pdbx_seq_one_letter_code
_entity_poly.pdbx_strand_id
1 'polypeptide(L)'
;MTRYKNLVNGEWKSSEKEITIYSPINQEELGTVPAMSRAEVDEAMQAARAALPAWRALSAVERSAYLHKTAAILERDKEEIGTILAKEVAKGIKAAIGEVVRTADLIRYAAEEGLRITGQAMEGGGFEAASKNKLAVVRREPVGVVLAIAPFNYPVNLSGSKIAPALIAGNVVMFKPPTQGSISGLLLAKAFEEAGIPAGVFNTITGRGSEIGDYIIEHKEVNFINFTGSTPIGERIGRLAGMRPIMLQLGGKDAALVLEDADLEHAAKQIVAGAFSYSGQRCTAIKRVIVLESVADTLVTLLQAEVAKLTVGDPFDNADITPVIDNASADFIWGLIEDAQEKGAQVLTPIKREGNLLWPVLFDQVTKDMKVAWEEPFGPVLPIIRVANVEEAIAFANESEFGLQSSVFTNDFKKAFEIAEKLEVGTVHINNKTQRGPDNFPFLGVKGSGAGVQGIKYSIEAMTNVKSIVFDVK
;
A
#
# COMPACT_ATOMS: atom_id res chain seq x y z
N MET A 1 6.19 4.95 30.56
CA MET A 1 5.77 4.19 29.37
C MET A 1 4.39 4.66 28.94
N THR A 2 4.23 5.08 27.68
CA THR A 2 2.94 5.59 27.19
C THR A 2 2.01 4.42 26.88
N ARG A 3 0.79 4.45 27.41
CA ARG A 3 -0.26 3.48 27.10
C ARG A 3 -1.24 4.12 26.15
N TYR A 4 -1.24 3.62 24.92
CA TYR A 4 -2.19 4.06 23.90
C TYR A 4 -3.51 3.30 24.06
N LYS A 5 -4.58 3.83 23.46
CA LYS A 5 -5.93 3.28 23.56
C LYS A 5 -6.56 3.17 22.18
N ASN A 6 -7.56 2.32 22.03
CA ASN A 6 -8.39 2.25 20.84
C ASN A 6 -9.51 3.30 20.89
N LEU A 7 -9.78 3.91 19.76
CA LEU A 7 -10.97 4.74 19.59
C LEU A 7 -12.16 3.83 19.26
N VAL A 8 -13.11 3.72 20.17
CA VAL A 8 -14.33 2.92 20.00
C VAL A 8 -15.53 3.75 20.42
N ASN A 9 -16.46 3.95 19.50
CA ASN A 9 -17.69 4.73 19.72
C ASN A 9 -17.42 6.16 20.27
N GLY A 10 -16.38 6.82 19.75
CA GLY A 10 -15.99 8.16 20.19
C GLY A 10 -15.24 8.23 21.51
N GLU A 11 -14.90 7.09 22.12
CA GLU A 11 -14.18 7.00 23.39
C GLU A 11 -12.87 6.26 23.23
N TRP A 12 -11.83 6.70 23.98
CA TRP A 12 -10.54 6.02 24.03
C TRP A 12 -10.56 4.92 25.09
N LYS A 13 -10.55 3.64 24.64
CA LYS A 13 -10.67 2.43 25.48
C LYS A 13 -9.38 1.64 25.54
N SER A 14 -9.05 1.14 26.73
CA SER A 14 -7.99 0.15 26.97
C SER A 14 -8.57 -1.26 26.92
N SER A 15 -7.72 -2.27 26.72
CA SER A 15 -8.05 -3.69 26.89
C SER A 15 -7.32 -4.28 28.08
N GLU A 16 -7.76 -5.47 28.53
CA GLU A 16 -7.08 -6.22 29.60
C GLU A 16 -5.65 -6.60 29.21
N LYS A 17 -5.47 -6.98 27.92
CA LYS A 17 -4.18 -7.34 27.36
C LYS A 17 -3.62 -6.20 26.54
N GLU A 18 -2.30 -6.08 26.55
CA GLU A 18 -1.56 -5.06 25.79
C GLU A 18 -0.46 -5.71 24.94
N ILE A 19 -0.08 -5.04 23.87
CA ILE A 19 1.07 -5.38 23.02
C ILE A 19 2.08 -4.27 23.17
N THR A 20 3.31 -4.60 23.58
CA THR A 20 4.42 -3.67 23.60
C THR A 20 4.96 -3.47 22.19
N ILE A 21 5.17 -2.23 21.80
CA ILE A 21 5.75 -1.84 20.52
C ILE A 21 7.20 -1.43 20.76
N TYR A 22 8.09 -2.08 20.02
CA TYR A 22 9.52 -1.83 20.08
C TYR A 22 10.00 -1.12 18.82
N SER A 23 11.00 -0.26 18.95
CA SER A 23 11.68 0.33 17.81
C SER A 23 12.55 -0.71 17.10
N PRO A 24 12.45 -0.87 15.77
CA PRO A 24 13.37 -1.73 15.02
C PRO A 24 14.80 -1.18 14.99
N ILE A 25 15.02 0.08 15.37
CA ILE A 25 16.33 0.73 15.36
C ILE A 25 17.23 0.19 16.47
N ASN A 26 16.69 0.11 17.70
CA ASN A 26 17.50 -0.16 18.91
C ASN A 26 16.75 -1.02 19.93
N GLN A 27 15.59 -1.55 19.61
CA GLN A 27 14.71 -2.33 20.52
C GLN A 27 14.20 -1.53 21.74
N GLU A 28 14.20 -0.20 21.66
CA GLU A 28 13.58 0.67 22.66
C GLU A 28 12.06 0.45 22.71
N GLU A 29 11.50 0.38 23.92
CA GLU A 29 10.04 0.34 24.09
C GLU A 29 9.43 1.72 23.82
N LEU A 30 8.58 1.79 22.78
CA LEU A 30 7.90 3.03 22.39
C LEU A 30 6.58 3.24 23.13
N GLY A 31 5.96 2.18 23.60
CA GLY A 31 4.68 2.20 24.30
C GLY A 31 3.93 0.89 24.18
N THR A 32 2.71 0.85 24.73
CA THR A 32 1.81 -0.29 24.60
C THR A 32 0.53 0.10 23.89
N VAL A 33 -0.05 -0.84 23.14
CA VAL A 33 -1.36 -0.71 22.51
C VAL A 33 -2.26 -1.86 22.97
N PRO A 34 -3.61 -1.68 23.01
CA PRO A 34 -4.52 -2.75 23.40
C PRO A 34 -4.38 -3.98 22.51
N ALA A 35 -4.52 -5.17 23.09
CA ALA A 35 -4.77 -6.41 22.38
C ALA A 35 -6.24 -6.78 22.57
N MET A 36 -7.11 -6.31 21.66
CA MET A 36 -8.54 -6.48 21.80
C MET A 36 -8.97 -7.94 21.78
N SER A 37 -9.85 -8.29 22.71
CA SER A 37 -10.59 -9.55 22.70
C SER A 37 -11.68 -9.53 21.62
N ARG A 38 -12.23 -10.70 21.29
CA ARG A 38 -13.36 -10.80 20.33
C ARG A 38 -14.59 -10.04 20.81
N ALA A 39 -14.87 -10.01 22.10
CA ALA A 39 -15.99 -9.29 22.67
C ALA A 39 -15.85 -7.77 22.50
N GLU A 40 -14.63 -7.23 22.69
CA GLU A 40 -14.35 -5.80 22.46
C GLU A 40 -14.43 -5.45 20.95
N VAL A 41 -14.03 -6.38 20.07
CA VAL A 41 -14.22 -6.23 18.62
C VAL A 41 -15.71 -6.19 18.27
N ASP A 42 -16.53 -7.07 18.85
CA ASP A 42 -17.99 -7.08 18.64
C ASP A 42 -18.64 -5.76 19.08
N GLU A 43 -18.22 -5.23 20.23
CA GLU A 43 -18.70 -3.91 20.71
C GLU A 43 -18.38 -2.80 19.69
N ALA A 44 -17.15 -2.76 19.18
CA ALA A 44 -16.74 -1.80 18.18
C ALA A 44 -17.52 -1.96 16.84
N MET A 45 -17.76 -3.20 16.40
CA MET A 45 -18.54 -3.49 15.19
C MET A 45 -20.00 -3.08 15.35
N GLN A 46 -20.60 -3.30 16.53
CA GLN A 46 -21.97 -2.86 16.83
C GLN A 46 -22.07 -1.33 16.84
N ALA A 47 -21.09 -0.63 17.42
CA ALA A 47 -21.02 0.83 17.40
C ALA A 47 -20.96 1.37 15.96
N ALA A 48 -20.11 0.77 15.12
CA ALA A 48 -20.03 1.12 13.70
C ALA A 48 -21.36 0.91 12.98
N ARG A 49 -22.02 -0.23 13.19
CA ARG A 49 -23.33 -0.51 12.58
C ARG A 49 -24.38 0.49 13.03
N ALA A 50 -24.40 0.86 14.31
CA ALA A 50 -25.37 1.82 14.87
C ALA A 50 -25.16 3.25 14.32
N ALA A 51 -23.91 3.67 14.06
CA ALA A 51 -23.59 5.00 13.52
C ALA A 51 -23.90 5.17 12.03
N LEU A 52 -23.94 4.06 11.25
CA LEU A 52 -24.06 4.09 9.80
C LEU A 52 -25.27 4.88 9.26
N PRO A 53 -26.50 4.72 9.79
CA PRO A 53 -27.68 5.44 9.26
C PRO A 53 -27.51 6.96 9.34
N ALA A 54 -27.03 7.49 10.47
CA ALA A 54 -26.84 8.92 10.67
C ALA A 54 -25.73 9.48 9.77
N TRP A 55 -24.58 8.76 9.66
CA TRP A 55 -23.48 9.16 8.80
C TRP A 55 -23.85 9.14 7.32
N ARG A 56 -24.56 8.11 6.88
CA ARG A 56 -25.07 7.96 5.51
C ARG A 56 -26.04 9.07 5.13
N ALA A 57 -26.83 9.58 6.09
CA ALA A 57 -27.81 10.64 5.87
C ALA A 57 -27.17 12.01 5.63
N LEU A 58 -25.93 12.23 6.06
CA LEU A 58 -25.18 13.46 5.78
C LEU A 58 -24.93 13.61 4.27
N SER A 59 -24.97 14.85 3.79
CA SER A 59 -24.53 15.18 2.43
C SER A 59 -23.02 14.96 2.26
N ALA A 60 -22.57 14.82 1.02
CA ALA A 60 -21.14 14.71 0.74
C ALA A 60 -20.36 15.94 1.23
N VAL A 61 -20.95 17.15 1.17
CA VAL A 61 -20.34 18.39 1.66
C VAL A 61 -20.12 18.35 3.18
N GLU A 62 -21.11 17.87 3.93
CA GLU A 62 -20.98 17.74 5.38
C GLU A 62 -19.89 16.75 5.76
N ARG A 63 -19.83 15.58 5.09
CA ARG A 63 -18.74 14.60 5.29
C ARG A 63 -17.37 15.14 4.90
N SER A 64 -17.30 15.88 3.78
CA SER A 64 -16.07 16.53 3.30
C SER A 64 -15.47 17.49 4.33
N ALA A 65 -16.31 18.25 5.06
CA ALA A 65 -15.87 19.18 6.08
C ALA A 65 -15.06 18.50 7.21
N TYR A 66 -15.46 17.30 7.64
CA TYR A 66 -14.68 16.52 8.63
C TYR A 66 -13.32 16.11 8.08
N LEU A 67 -13.26 15.67 6.83
CA LEU A 67 -12.00 15.26 6.20
C LEU A 67 -11.03 16.41 6.01
N HIS A 68 -11.52 17.60 5.63
CA HIS A 68 -10.67 18.81 5.55
C HIS A 68 -10.08 19.18 6.92
N LYS A 69 -10.89 19.09 8.00
CA LYS A 69 -10.39 19.32 9.36
C LYS A 69 -9.33 18.30 9.74
N THR A 70 -9.57 17.00 9.48
CA THR A 70 -8.60 15.93 9.74
C THR A 70 -7.28 16.20 9.03
N ALA A 71 -7.32 16.60 7.75
CA ALA A 71 -6.12 16.90 6.98
C ALA A 71 -5.34 18.09 7.57
N ALA A 72 -6.04 19.14 8.03
CA ALA A 72 -5.40 20.29 8.69
C ALA A 72 -4.72 19.88 10.01
N ILE A 73 -5.33 19.00 10.79
CA ILE A 73 -4.77 18.48 12.05
C ILE A 73 -3.51 17.65 11.75
N LEU A 74 -3.56 16.75 10.75
CA LEU A 74 -2.38 15.96 10.35
C LEU A 74 -1.21 16.85 9.91
N GLU A 75 -1.51 17.92 9.17
CA GLU A 75 -0.48 18.86 8.73
C GLU A 75 0.11 19.65 9.92
N ARG A 76 -0.72 20.04 10.90
CA ARG A 76 -0.28 20.66 12.16
C ARG A 76 0.66 19.74 12.93
N ASP A 77 0.31 18.46 13.06
CA ASP A 77 0.98 17.49 13.93
C ASP A 77 2.02 16.62 13.20
N LYS A 78 2.37 16.97 11.95
CA LYS A 78 3.24 16.16 11.09
C LYS A 78 4.60 15.83 11.69
N GLU A 79 5.20 16.74 12.45
CA GLU A 79 6.50 16.52 13.08
C GLU A 79 6.40 15.51 14.23
N GLU A 80 5.37 15.61 15.07
CA GLU A 80 5.12 14.65 16.15
C GLU A 80 4.84 13.26 15.60
N ILE A 81 3.88 13.16 14.69
CA ILE A 81 3.49 11.88 14.08
C ILE A 81 4.64 11.29 13.28
N GLY A 82 5.35 12.10 12.49
CA GLY A 82 6.51 11.68 11.71
C GLY A 82 7.67 11.18 12.56
N THR A 83 7.91 11.79 13.72
CA THR A 83 8.94 11.35 14.67
C THR A 83 8.61 9.97 15.26
N ILE A 84 7.36 9.75 15.66
CA ILE A 84 6.91 8.45 16.16
C ILE A 84 6.97 7.41 15.05
N LEU A 85 6.51 7.74 13.85
CA LEU A 85 6.57 6.88 12.68
C LEU A 85 8.02 6.45 12.35
N ALA A 86 8.97 7.39 12.36
CA ALA A 86 10.38 7.08 12.13
C ALA A 86 10.92 6.07 13.17
N LYS A 87 10.58 6.24 14.45
CA LYS A 87 10.96 5.31 15.52
C LYS A 87 10.29 3.95 15.38
N GLU A 88 9.02 3.94 15.03
CA GLU A 88 8.19 2.73 15.05
C GLU A 88 8.50 1.78 13.89
N VAL A 89 8.91 2.30 12.72
CA VAL A 89 9.18 1.48 11.53
C VAL A 89 10.54 1.75 10.86
N ALA A 90 11.47 2.39 11.58
CA ALA A 90 12.82 2.75 11.10
C ALA A 90 12.82 3.49 9.75
N LYS A 91 11.82 4.31 9.48
CA LYS A 91 11.76 5.13 8.27
C LYS A 91 12.57 6.42 8.45
N GLY A 92 13.38 6.82 7.45
CA GLY A 92 14.11 8.10 7.50
C GLY A 92 13.18 9.25 7.88
N ILE A 93 13.60 10.10 8.83
CA ILE A 93 12.75 11.10 9.47
C ILE A 93 12.06 12.05 8.46
N LYS A 94 12.78 12.51 7.42
CA LYS A 94 12.18 13.34 6.35
C LYS A 94 11.10 12.61 5.58
N ALA A 95 11.31 11.32 5.28
CA ALA A 95 10.34 10.49 4.58
C ALA A 95 9.12 10.19 5.47
N ALA A 96 9.31 10.02 6.78
CA ALA A 96 8.24 9.82 7.75
C ALA A 96 7.33 11.06 7.87
N ILE A 97 7.92 12.25 8.03
CA ILE A 97 7.17 13.53 8.02
C ILE A 97 6.46 13.73 6.67
N GLY A 98 7.16 13.46 5.57
CA GLY A 98 6.60 13.51 4.22
C GLY A 98 5.40 12.57 4.00
N GLU A 99 5.41 11.40 4.65
CA GLU A 99 4.27 10.48 4.62
C GLU A 99 3.02 11.10 5.26
N VAL A 100 3.17 11.79 6.39
CA VAL A 100 2.06 12.47 7.08
C VAL A 100 1.49 13.60 6.21
N VAL A 101 2.36 14.44 5.62
CA VAL A 101 1.95 15.52 4.70
C VAL A 101 1.20 14.95 3.50
N ARG A 102 1.77 13.94 2.84
CA ARG A 102 1.12 13.26 1.71
C ARG A 102 -0.24 12.67 2.09
N THR A 103 -0.38 12.19 3.32
CA THR A 103 -1.66 11.66 3.81
C THR A 103 -2.68 12.78 4.00
N ALA A 104 -2.27 13.93 4.51
CA ALA A 104 -3.15 15.10 4.59
C ALA A 104 -3.66 15.52 3.19
N ASP A 105 -2.78 15.56 2.19
CA ASP A 105 -3.14 15.88 0.81
C ASP A 105 -4.09 14.85 0.19
N LEU A 106 -3.83 13.56 0.43
CA LEU A 106 -4.71 12.47 0.00
C LEU A 106 -6.11 12.62 0.60
N ILE A 107 -6.20 12.93 1.89
CA ILE A 107 -7.50 13.11 2.59
C ILE A 107 -8.24 14.34 2.03
N ARG A 108 -7.54 15.46 1.75
CA ARG A 108 -8.14 16.63 1.09
C ARG A 108 -8.69 16.27 -0.28
N TYR A 109 -7.88 15.59 -1.09
CA TYR A 109 -8.30 15.18 -2.43
C TYR A 109 -9.52 14.23 -2.38
N ALA A 110 -9.54 13.29 -1.43
CA ALA A 110 -10.69 12.41 -1.24
C ALA A 110 -11.95 13.19 -0.84
N ALA A 111 -11.83 14.19 0.04
CA ALA A 111 -12.91 15.08 0.43
C ALA A 111 -13.53 15.82 -0.76
N GLU A 112 -12.70 16.27 -1.71
CA GLU A 112 -13.14 16.98 -2.91
C GLU A 112 -13.67 16.05 -4.01
N GLU A 113 -13.01 14.90 -4.22
CA GLU A 113 -13.42 13.93 -5.24
C GLU A 113 -14.77 13.29 -4.90
N GLY A 114 -15.06 13.07 -3.62
CA GLY A 114 -16.35 12.55 -3.18
C GLY A 114 -17.55 13.44 -3.52
N LEU A 115 -17.32 14.75 -3.72
CA LEU A 115 -18.35 15.69 -4.19
C LEU A 115 -18.73 15.48 -5.66
N ARG A 116 -17.87 14.81 -6.42
CA ARG A 116 -18.05 14.56 -7.87
C ARG A 116 -18.63 13.18 -8.17
N ILE A 117 -18.81 12.33 -7.18
CA ILE A 117 -19.40 11.00 -7.34
C ILE A 117 -20.91 11.16 -7.43
N THR A 118 -21.41 11.24 -8.65
CA THR A 118 -22.84 11.43 -8.96
C THR A 118 -23.48 10.18 -9.54
N GLY A 119 -24.81 10.15 -9.57
CA GLY A 119 -25.57 9.11 -10.27
C GLY A 119 -25.76 9.43 -11.76
N GLN A 120 -26.62 8.63 -12.40
CA GLN A 120 -26.95 8.74 -13.82
C GLN A 120 -28.47 8.66 -14.01
N ALA A 121 -28.97 9.29 -15.07
CA ALA A 121 -30.32 9.05 -15.58
C ALA A 121 -30.21 8.34 -16.95
N MET A 122 -31.01 7.31 -17.16
CA MET A 122 -30.97 6.48 -18.36
C MET A 122 -32.40 6.27 -18.89
N GLU A 123 -32.58 6.46 -20.22
CA GLU A 123 -33.86 6.25 -20.92
C GLU A 123 -33.88 4.86 -21.58
N GLY A 124 -34.95 4.11 -21.37
CA GLY A 124 -35.11 2.76 -21.91
C GLY A 124 -35.26 2.71 -23.43
N GLY A 125 -35.75 3.77 -24.05
CA GLY A 125 -35.92 3.87 -25.50
C GLY A 125 -34.64 3.80 -26.33
N GLY A 126 -33.48 4.02 -25.67
CA GLY A 126 -32.18 3.82 -26.31
C GLY A 126 -31.80 2.36 -26.55
N PHE A 127 -32.46 1.41 -25.88
CA PHE A 127 -32.22 -0.02 -26.05
C PHE A 127 -33.28 -0.66 -26.97
N GLU A 128 -34.57 -0.43 -26.68
CA GLU A 128 -35.68 -0.95 -27.44
C GLU A 128 -36.90 0.00 -27.44
N ALA A 129 -37.64 0.05 -28.55
CA ALA A 129 -38.80 0.93 -28.70
C ALA A 129 -39.93 0.62 -27.68
N ALA A 130 -40.10 -0.63 -27.28
CA ALA A 130 -41.09 -1.04 -26.28
C ALA A 130 -40.81 -0.46 -24.88
N SER A 131 -39.53 -0.12 -24.59
CA SER A 131 -39.09 0.44 -23.32
C SER A 131 -38.99 1.97 -23.30
N LYS A 132 -39.51 2.68 -24.32
CA LYS A 132 -39.42 4.16 -24.43
C LYS A 132 -40.02 4.92 -23.24
N ASN A 133 -40.92 4.32 -22.49
CA ASN A 133 -41.57 4.90 -21.33
C ASN A 133 -40.80 4.62 -20.01
N LYS A 134 -39.67 3.91 -20.06
CA LYS A 134 -38.90 3.61 -18.87
C LYS A 134 -37.81 4.65 -18.67
N LEU A 135 -37.70 5.14 -17.43
CA LEU A 135 -36.62 6.01 -16.94
C LEU A 135 -35.99 5.37 -15.74
N ALA A 136 -34.68 5.19 -15.74
CA ALA A 136 -33.93 4.75 -14.57
C ALA A 136 -33.12 5.91 -13.98
N VAL A 137 -33.25 6.11 -12.67
CA VAL A 137 -32.34 6.93 -11.88
C VAL A 137 -31.39 6.01 -11.14
N VAL A 138 -30.11 6.10 -11.49
CA VAL A 138 -29.06 5.28 -10.91
C VAL A 138 -28.31 6.11 -9.86
N ARG A 139 -28.20 5.58 -8.64
CA ARG A 139 -27.49 6.22 -7.51
C ARG A 139 -26.31 5.35 -7.07
N ARG A 140 -25.33 5.99 -6.45
CA ARG A 140 -24.30 5.28 -5.66
C ARG A 140 -24.64 5.39 -4.18
N GLU A 141 -24.66 4.25 -3.50
CA GLU A 141 -24.95 4.13 -2.07
C GLU A 141 -23.76 3.49 -1.36
N PRO A 142 -23.41 3.91 -0.12
CA PRO A 142 -22.34 3.30 0.66
C PRO A 142 -22.58 1.80 0.86
N VAL A 143 -21.51 1.01 0.82
CA VAL A 143 -21.58 -0.45 1.06
C VAL A 143 -21.93 -0.78 2.52
N GLY A 144 -21.53 0.08 3.48
CA GLY A 144 -21.82 -0.09 4.90
C GLY A 144 -20.60 0.02 5.80
N VAL A 145 -20.24 -1.05 6.51
CA VAL A 145 -19.07 -1.13 7.38
C VAL A 145 -17.87 -1.59 6.56
N VAL A 146 -16.85 -0.75 6.46
CA VAL A 146 -15.59 -1.03 5.75
C VAL A 146 -14.54 -1.44 6.75
N LEU A 147 -13.97 -2.64 6.60
CA LEU A 147 -12.80 -3.10 7.35
C LEU A 147 -11.54 -2.64 6.59
N ALA A 148 -10.82 -1.67 7.14
CA ALA A 148 -9.59 -1.12 6.59
C ALA A 148 -8.37 -1.70 7.33
N ILE A 149 -7.52 -2.46 6.62
CA ILE A 149 -6.32 -3.10 7.18
C ILE A 149 -5.09 -2.58 6.44
N ALA A 150 -4.15 -1.98 7.16
CA ALA A 150 -2.96 -1.36 6.60
C ALA A 150 -1.66 -2.09 6.99
N PRO A 151 -0.58 -1.97 6.19
CA PRO A 151 0.73 -2.56 6.44
C PRO A 151 1.64 -1.62 7.22
N PHE A 152 2.75 -2.17 7.72
CA PHE A 152 3.72 -1.42 8.53
C PHE A 152 4.54 -0.39 7.75
N ASN A 153 4.78 -0.61 6.47
CA ASN A 153 5.73 0.20 5.70
C ASN A 153 5.24 1.62 5.36
N TYR A 154 3.93 1.82 5.32
CA TYR A 154 3.28 3.14 5.20
C TYR A 154 2.03 3.18 6.11
N PRO A 155 2.21 3.12 7.45
CA PRO A 155 1.10 2.92 8.39
C PRO A 155 0.15 4.12 8.47
N VAL A 156 0.58 5.32 8.05
CA VAL A 156 -0.26 6.52 8.00
C VAL A 156 -0.88 6.70 6.61
N ASN A 157 -0.07 6.68 5.54
CA ASN A 157 -0.56 6.95 4.18
C ASN A 157 -1.47 5.84 3.64
N LEU A 158 -1.07 4.57 3.77
CA LEU A 158 -1.91 3.46 3.31
C LEU A 158 -3.16 3.27 4.16
N SER A 159 -3.15 3.72 5.42
CA SER A 159 -4.36 3.82 6.24
C SER A 159 -5.29 4.92 5.72
N GLY A 160 -4.77 6.13 5.56
CA GLY A 160 -5.53 7.26 5.01
C GLY A 160 -6.17 6.95 3.65
N SER A 161 -5.45 6.22 2.78
CA SER A 161 -5.94 5.81 1.45
C SER A 161 -7.13 4.84 1.47
N LYS A 162 -7.41 4.20 2.60
CA LYS A 162 -8.56 3.33 2.82
C LYS A 162 -9.68 4.06 3.56
N ILE A 163 -9.31 4.83 4.59
CA ILE A 163 -10.24 5.47 5.51
C ILE A 163 -10.97 6.64 4.83
N ALA A 164 -10.22 7.57 4.21
CA ALA A 164 -10.83 8.79 3.65
C ALA A 164 -11.81 8.50 2.50
N PRO A 165 -11.49 7.63 1.51
CA PRO A 165 -12.46 7.25 0.48
C PRO A 165 -13.69 6.53 1.03
N ALA A 166 -13.53 5.69 2.06
CA ALA A 166 -14.66 5.02 2.70
C ALA A 166 -15.61 6.01 3.40
N LEU A 167 -15.04 6.93 4.19
CA LEU A 167 -15.83 7.92 4.94
C LEU A 167 -16.56 8.89 4.00
N ILE A 168 -15.89 9.42 3.00
CA ILE A 168 -16.55 10.37 2.06
C ILE A 168 -17.66 9.71 1.25
N ALA A 169 -17.52 8.41 0.93
CA ALA A 169 -18.57 7.62 0.29
C ALA A 169 -19.80 7.38 1.19
N GLY A 170 -19.72 7.72 2.49
CA GLY A 170 -20.82 7.54 3.46
C GLY A 170 -20.76 6.22 4.22
N ASN A 171 -19.67 5.48 4.12
CA ASN A 171 -19.42 4.28 4.93
C ASN A 171 -18.91 4.64 6.32
N VAL A 172 -19.01 3.69 7.24
CA VAL A 172 -18.33 3.73 8.54
C VAL A 172 -17.10 2.79 8.48
N VAL A 173 -16.08 3.08 9.28
CA VAL A 173 -14.79 2.40 9.15
C VAL A 173 -14.41 1.71 10.45
N MET A 174 -14.04 0.44 10.32
CA MET A 174 -13.31 -0.35 11.30
C MET A 174 -11.86 -0.41 10.84
N PHE A 175 -10.98 0.32 11.52
CA PHE A 175 -9.58 0.41 11.13
C PHE A 175 -8.69 -0.48 11.98
N LYS A 176 -8.01 -1.43 11.32
CA LYS A 176 -6.96 -2.23 11.93
C LYS A 176 -5.59 -1.74 11.46
N PRO A 177 -4.88 -0.95 12.27
CA PRO A 177 -3.50 -0.61 11.99
C PRO A 177 -2.63 -1.88 12.01
N PRO A 178 -1.44 -1.87 11.35
CA PRO A 178 -0.48 -2.95 11.52
C PRO A 178 -0.05 -3.05 12.99
N THR A 179 0.40 -4.21 13.44
CA THR A 179 0.90 -4.34 14.82
C THR A 179 2.11 -3.45 15.02
N GLN A 180 3.13 -3.56 14.15
CA GLN A 180 4.24 -2.62 14.08
C GLN A 180 3.81 -1.45 13.18
N GLY A 181 3.61 -0.27 13.74
CA GLY A 181 2.97 0.90 13.12
C GLY A 181 1.62 1.26 13.75
N SER A 182 1.21 0.55 14.83
CA SER A 182 -0.08 0.78 15.48
C SER A 182 -0.11 2.12 16.23
N ILE A 183 0.98 2.58 16.82
CA ILE A 183 1.03 3.90 17.49
C ILE A 183 0.77 5.00 16.46
N SER A 184 1.47 4.97 15.33
CA SER A 184 1.25 5.93 14.23
C SER A 184 -0.18 5.87 13.70
N GLY A 185 -0.76 4.66 13.61
CA GLY A 185 -2.16 4.47 13.23
C GLY A 185 -3.16 5.04 14.24
N LEU A 186 -2.86 4.96 15.54
CA LEU A 186 -3.69 5.55 16.60
C LEU A 186 -3.55 7.08 16.65
N LEU A 187 -2.37 7.63 16.31
CA LEU A 187 -2.20 9.07 16.14
C LEU A 187 -2.99 9.61 14.92
N LEU A 188 -3.05 8.84 13.83
CA LEU A 188 -3.95 9.15 12.72
C LEU A 188 -5.42 9.13 13.19
N ALA A 189 -5.81 8.15 14.01
CA ALA A 189 -7.17 8.09 14.57
C ALA A 189 -7.49 9.28 15.46
N LYS A 190 -6.53 9.78 16.24
CA LYS A 190 -6.67 10.98 17.05
C LYS A 190 -6.98 12.22 16.19
N ALA A 191 -6.38 12.33 15.00
CA ALA A 191 -6.67 13.44 14.11
C ALA A 191 -8.13 13.40 13.59
N PHE A 192 -8.69 12.21 13.32
CA PHE A 192 -10.11 12.06 12.96
C PHE A 192 -11.04 12.40 14.12
N GLU A 193 -10.72 11.95 15.32
CA GLU A 193 -11.50 12.24 16.53
C GLU A 193 -11.50 13.75 16.83
N GLU A 194 -10.32 14.40 16.83
CA GLU A 194 -10.21 15.86 17.06
C GLU A 194 -10.92 16.67 15.96
N ALA A 195 -11.02 16.15 14.72
CA ALA A 195 -11.81 16.77 13.66
C ALA A 195 -13.32 16.73 13.95
N GLY A 196 -13.75 15.97 14.97
CA GLY A 196 -15.13 15.85 15.41
C GLY A 196 -15.92 14.80 14.66
N ILE A 197 -15.29 13.78 14.07
CA ILE A 197 -15.99 12.63 13.45
C ILE A 197 -16.99 12.06 14.48
N PRO A 198 -18.26 11.87 14.13
CA PRO A 198 -19.27 11.37 15.07
C PRO A 198 -18.92 9.99 15.65
N ALA A 199 -19.33 9.77 16.90
CA ALA A 199 -19.11 8.50 17.61
C ALA A 199 -19.57 7.30 16.77
N GLY A 200 -18.77 6.23 16.73
CA GLY A 200 -19.02 5.02 15.98
C GLY A 200 -18.75 5.08 14.47
N VAL A 201 -18.60 6.26 13.86
CA VAL A 201 -18.32 6.39 12.42
C VAL A 201 -16.91 5.88 12.08
N PHE A 202 -15.97 6.10 12.96
CA PHE A 202 -14.60 5.63 12.85
C PHE A 202 -14.15 4.96 14.14
N ASN A 203 -13.75 3.69 14.04
CA ASN A 203 -13.29 2.89 15.18
C ASN A 203 -11.98 2.21 14.86
N THR A 204 -11.13 2.00 15.87
CA THR A 204 -9.84 1.30 15.72
C THR A 204 -9.88 -0.07 16.40
N ILE A 205 -9.19 -1.03 15.79
CA ILE A 205 -9.00 -2.39 16.32
C ILE A 205 -7.52 -2.70 16.33
N THR A 206 -6.88 -2.72 17.51
CA THR A 206 -5.51 -3.21 17.66
C THR A 206 -5.51 -4.65 18.17
N GLY A 207 -4.51 -5.42 17.73
CA GLY A 207 -4.37 -6.84 18.05
C GLY A 207 -3.52 -7.56 17.01
N ARG A 208 -2.98 -8.73 17.37
CA ARG A 208 -2.21 -9.56 16.45
C ARG A 208 -3.11 -10.20 15.40
N GLY A 209 -2.68 -10.20 14.14
CA GLY A 209 -3.42 -10.83 13.05
C GLY A 209 -3.67 -12.33 13.27
N SER A 210 -2.74 -13.03 13.95
CA SER A 210 -2.89 -14.43 14.32
C SER A 210 -4.00 -14.71 15.35
N GLU A 211 -4.41 -13.69 16.12
CA GLU A 211 -5.41 -13.84 17.20
C GLU A 211 -6.80 -13.40 16.77
N ILE A 212 -6.89 -12.23 16.10
CA ILE A 212 -8.18 -11.65 15.72
C ILE A 212 -8.37 -11.51 14.21
N GLY A 213 -7.37 -11.84 13.37
CA GLY A 213 -7.40 -11.57 11.93
C GLY A 213 -8.59 -12.22 11.22
N ASP A 214 -8.74 -13.55 11.33
CA ASP A 214 -9.84 -14.27 10.70
C ASP A 214 -11.18 -13.81 11.26
N TYR A 215 -11.24 -13.61 12.58
CA TYR A 215 -12.47 -13.19 13.27
C TYR A 215 -13.04 -11.89 12.73
N ILE A 216 -12.17 -10.87 12.53
CA ILE A 216 -12.62 -9.58 11.98
C ILE A 216 -12.97 -9.67 10.48
N ILE A 217 -12.28 -10.54 9.73
CA ILE A 217 -12.56 -10.76 8.30
C ILE A 217 -13.92 -11.43 8.12
N GLU A 218 -14.22 -12.46 8.92
CA GLU A 218 -15.48 -13.22 8.85
C GLU A 218 -16.65 -12.54 9.56
N HIS A 219 -16.39 -11.45 10.29
CA HIS A 219 -17.40 -10.80 11.11
C HIS A 219 -18.62 -10.34 10.27
N LYS A 220 -19.82 -10.73 10.71
CA LYS A 220 -21.09 -10.53 9.96
C LYS A 220 -21.41 -9.07 9.61
N GLU A 221 -20.95 -8.12 10.43
CA GLU A 221 -21.19 -6.70 10.22
C GLU A 221 -20.29 -6.07 9.14
N VAL A 222 -19.19 -6.74 8.74
CA VAL A 222 -18.29 -6.24 7.69
C VAL A 222 -18.94 -6.40 6.32
N ASN A 223 -19.01 -5.30 5.57
CA ASN A 223 -19.60 -5.26 4.22
C ASN A 223 -18.56 -5.14 3.10
N PHE A 224 -17.36 -4.63 3.42
CA PHE A 224 -16.26 -4.47 2.46
C PHE A 224 -14.93 -4.64 3.18
N ILE A 225 -13.95 -5.29 2.55
CA ILE A 225 -12.60 -5.44 3.09
C ILE A 225 -11.59 -4.74 2.18
N ASN A 226 -10.87 -3.76 2.73
CA ASN A 226 -9.78 -3.05 2.05
C ASN A 226 -8.46 -3.37 2.76
N PHE A 227 -7.66 -4.22 2.13
CA PHE A 227 -6.42 -4.77 2.70
C PHE A 227 -5.20 -4.38 1.88
N THR A 228 -4.11 -4.06 2.55
CA THR A 228 -2.77 -4.02 1.98
C THR A 228 -1.84 -4.81 2.89
N GLY A 229 -1.07 -5.73 2.33
CA GLY A 229 -0.14 -6.59 3.06
C GLY A 229 0.47 -7.67 2.18
N SER A 230 0.93 -8.77 2.79
CA SER A 230 1.56 -9.88 2.06
C SER A 230 0.56 -10.70 1.25
N THR A 231 1.02 -11.26 0.14
CA THR A 231 0.21 -12.10 -0.77
C THR A 231 -0.44 -13.29 -0.06
N PRO A 232 0.25 -14.08 0.78
CA PRO A 232 -0.39 -15.19 1.48
C PRO A 232 -1.56 -14.77 2.40
N ILE A 233 -1.46 -13.60 3.03
CA ILE A 233 -2.56 -13.06 3.85
C ILE A 233 -3.70 -12.56 2.97
N GLY A 234 -3.39 -11.89 1.86
CA GLY A 234 -4.40 -11.45 0.89
C GLY A 234 -5.20 -12.62 0.32
N GLU A 235 -4.55 -13.71 -0.06
CA GLU A 235 -5.20 -14.94 -0.52
C GLU A 235 -6.08 -15.57 0.57
N ARG A 236 -5.61 -15.58 1.83
CA ARG A 236 -6.42 -16.02 2.97
C ARG A 236 -7.67 -15.17 3.11
N ILE A 237 -7.55 -13.84 3.04
CA ILE A 237 -8.69 -12.92 3.06
C ILE A 237 -9.66 -13.22 1.91
N GLY A 238 -9.15 -13.42 0.69
CA GLY A 238 -9.96 -13.77 -0.46
C GLY A 238 -10.81 -15.02 -0.24
N ARG A 239 -10.24 -16.05 0.40
CA ARG A 239 -10.98 -17.27 0.76
C ARG A 239 -12.04 -17.05 1.86
N LEU A 240 -11.74 -16.22 2.87
CA LEU A 240 -12.62 -15.96 4.02
C LEU A 240 -13.69 -14.90 3.76
N ALA A 241 -13.50 -14.04 2.78
CA ALA A 241 -14.42 -12.95 2.48
C ALA A 241 -15.81 -13.42 2.00
N GLY A 242 -15.94 -14.61 1.42
CA GLY A 242 -17.18 -15.12 0.85
C GLY A 242 -17.71 -14.21 -0.27
N MET A 243 -18.96 -13.75 -0.18
CA MET A 243 -19.58 -12.86 -1.18
C MET A 243 -19.30 -11.37 -0.94
N ARG A 244 -18.51 -11.02 0.07
CA ARG A 244 -18.18 -9.61 0.36
C ARG A 244 -17.18 -9.09 -0.65
N PRO A 245 -17.39 -7.90 -1.22
CA PRO A 245 -16.41 -7.27 -2.09
C PRO A 245 -15.11 -6.98 -1.33
N ILE A 246 -13.99 -7.19 -2.00
CA ILE A 246 -12.64 -7.01 -1.45
C ILE A 246 -11.83 -6.09 -2.37
N MET A 247 -10.90 -5.36 -1.77
CA MET A 247 -9.84 -4.65 -2.45
C MET A 247 -8.52 -5.05 -1.81
N LEU A 248 -7.70 -5.79 -2.55
CA LEU A 248 -6.44 -6.35 -2.08
C LEU A 248 -5.28 -5.71 -2.81
N GLN A 249 -4.31 -5.19 -2.06
CA GLN A 249 -3.05 -4.68 -2.56
C GLN A 249 -1.92 -5.47 -1.90
N LEU A 250 -1.23 -6.27 -2.68
CA LEU A 250 -0.36 -7.32 -2.17
C LEU A 250 1.10 -7.10 -2.60
N GLY A 251 1.92 -8.15 -2.52
CA GLY A 251 3.31 -8.13 -2.90
C GLY A 251 3.55 -7.86 -4.38
N GLY A 252 4.80 -7.66 -4.75
CA GLY A 252 5.22 -7.45 -6.12
C GLY A 252 6.68 -7.86 -6.34
N LYS A 253 7.01 -8.20 -7.57
CA LYS A 253 8.39 -8.45 -8.03
C LYS A 253 8.70 -7.54 -9.22
N ASP A 254 8.55 -6.24 -8.99
CA ASP A 254 8.61 -5.21 -10.00
C ASP A 254 9.94 -5.23 -10.76
N ALA A 255 9.85 -5.25 -12.09
CA ALA A 255 11.00 -5.35 -12.98
C ALA A 255 11.31 -4.01 -13.65
N ALA A 256 12.61 -3.67 -13.76
CA ALA A 256 13.11 -2.61 -14.63
C ALA A 256 13.72 -3.23 -15.88
N LEU A 257 13.07 -3.05 -17.04
CA LEU A 257 13.57 -3.49 -18.35
C LEU A 257 14.43 -2.37 -18.92
N VAL A 258 15.69 -2.68 -19.28
CA VAL A 258 16.63 -1.69 -19.83
C VAL A 258 17.09 -2.13 -21.22
N LEU A 259 16.73 -1.30 -22.22
CA LEU A 259 16.98 -1.56 -23.63
C LEU A 259 18.31 -0.92 -24.10
N GLU A 260 18.75 -1.31 -25.30
CA GLU A 260 20.02 -0.89 -25.88
C GLU A 260 20.14 0.62 -26.13
N ASP A 261 19.03 1.31 -26.33
CA ASP A 261 18.95 2.74 -26.64
C ASP A 261 18.64 3.60 -25.40
N ALA A 262 18.58 3.00 -24.21
CA ALA A 262 18.26 3.71 -22.97
C ALA A 262 19.34 4.72 -22.59
N ASP A 263 18.94 5.83 -21.95
CA ASP A 263 19.86 6.65 -21.18
C ASP A 263 20.26 5.88 -19.92
N LEU A 264 21.42 5.21 -19.98
CA LEU A 264 21.88 4.30 -18.92
C LEU A 264 22.22 5.02 -17.62
N GLU A 265 22.72 6.28 -17.67
CA GLU A 265 22.98 7.07 -16.46
C GLU A 265 21.69 7.42 -15.75
N HIS A 266 20.68 7.86 -16.49
CA HIS A 266 19.35 8.14 -15.96
C HIS A 266 18.71 6.85 -15.42
N ALA A 267 18.77 5.76 -16.18
CA ALA A 267 18.24 4.47 -15.78
C ALA A 267 18.84 3.98 -14.46
N ALA A 268 20.19 4.04 -14.32
CA ALA A 268 20.87 3.62 -13.10
C ALA A 268 20.41 4.42 -11.87
N LYS A 269 20.29 5.76 -11.98
CA LYS A 269 19.79 6.63 -10.91
C LYS A 269 18.36 6.27 -10.51
N GLN A 270 17.47 6.07 -11.50
CA GLN A 270 16.07 5.72 -11.23
C GLN A 270 15.94 4.31 -10.63
N ILE A 271 16.70 3.35 -11.13
CA ILE A 271 16.70 1.97 -10.62
C ILE A 271 17.18 1.93 -9.17
N VAL A 272 18.29 2.57 -8.83
CA VAL A 272 18.82 2.59 -7.46
C VAL A 272 17.85 3.30 -6.51
N ALA A 273 17.33 4.46 -6.90
CA ALA A 273 16.30 5.15 -6.11
C ALA A 273 15.02 4.31 -5.98
N GLY A 274 14.64 3.56 -7.03
CA GLY A 274 13.49 2.66 -7.05
C GLY A 274 13.68 1.41 -6.19
N ALA A 275 14.87 0.83 -6.17
CA ALA A 275 15.16 -0.39 -5.44
C ALA A 275 15.42 -0.16 -3.95
N PHE A 276 16.18 0.86 -3.60
CA PHE A 276 16.77 0.99 -2.26
C PHE A 276 16.10 2.02 -1.35
N SER A 277 15.24 2.93 -1.86
CA SER A 277 14.53 3.85 -0.96
C SER A 277 13.73 3.11 0.07
N TYR A 278 13.82 3.57 1.33
CA TYR A 278 13.28 2.89 2.52
C TYR A 278 13.76 1.44 2.62
N SER A 279 15.04 1.20 2.33
CA SER A 279 15.68 -0.13 2.39
C SER A 279 14.97 -1.20 1.54
N GLY A 280 14.28 -0.80 0.45
CA GLY A 280 13.51 -1.73 -0.38
C GLY A 280 12.20 -2.23 0.24
N GLN A 281 11.77 -1.75 1.41
CA GLN A 281 10.56 -2.18 2.09
C GLN A 281 9.28 -1.57 1.48
N ARG A 282 9.14 -1.68 0.17
CA ARG A 282 8.00 -1.18 -0.59
C ARG A 282 7.48 -2.24 -1.55
N CYS A 283 6.18 -2.40 -1.64
CA CYS A 283 5.57 -3.28 -2.65
C CYS A 283 5.98 -2.87 -4.07
N THR A 284 6.13 -1.56 -4.31
CA THR A 284 6.56 -0.96 -5.58
C THR A 284 8.07 -0.72 -5.67
N ALA A 285 8.92 -1.36 -4.86
CA ALA A 285 10.35 -1.27 -5.09
C ALA A 285 10.73 -2.01 -6.39
N ILE A 286 11.69 -1.49 -7.15
CA ILE A 286 12.33 -2.29 -8.22
C ILE A 286 13.07 -3.44 -7.53
N LYS A 287 12.69 -4.66 -7.85
CA LYS A 287 13.20 -5.88 -7.19
C LYS A 287 13.99 -6.78 -8.12
N ARG A 288 14.09 -6.40 -9.40
CA ARG A 288 14.92 -7.04 -10.41
C ARG A 288 15.16 -6.09 -11.58
N VAL A 289 16.36 -6.14 -12.14
CA VAL A 289 16.73 -5.48 -13.39
C VAL A 289 16.81 -6.55 -14.47
N ILE A 290 16.14 -6.35 -15.59
CA ILE A 290 16.20 -7.20 -16.77
C ILE A 290 16.83 -6.35 -17.88
N VAL A 291 18.09 -6.63 -18.22
CA VAL A 291 18.88 -5.78 -19.11
C VAL A 291 19.32 -6.55 -20.35
N LEU A 292 19.30 -5.90 -21.52
CA LEU A 292 19.85 -6.48 -22.73
C LEU A 292 21.38 -6.63 -22.61
N GLU A 293 21.91 -7.79 -23.02
CA GLU A 293 23.33 -8.14 -22.90
C GLU A 293 24.26 -7.06 -23.48
N SER A 294 23.82 -6.40 -24.58
CA SER A 294 24.62 -5.39 -25.28
C SER A 294 24.97 -4.16 -24.44
N VAL A 295 24.21 -3.86 -23.38
CA VAL A 295 24.40 -2.69 -22.50
C VAL A 295 24.59 -3.07 -21.04
N ALA A 296 24.59 -4.38 -20.73
CA ALA A 296 24.61 -4.88 -19.37
C ALA A 296 25.87 -4.45 -18.59
N ASP A 297 27.07 -4.60 -19.15
CA ASP A 297 28.33 -4.25 -18.47
C ASP A 297 28.40 -2.75 -18.12
N THR A 298 27.92 -1.90 -19.03
CA THR A 298 27.86 -0.46 -18.80
C THR A 298 26.87 -0.13 -17.68
N LEU A 299 25.67 -0.71 -17.74
CA LEU A 299 24.64 -0.50 -16.71
C LEU A 299 25.10 -1.00 -15.34
N VAL A 300 25.72 -2.18 -15.28
CA VAL A 300 26.26 -2.76 -14.04
C VAL A 300 27.28 -1.80 -13.39
N THR A 301 28.20 -1.26 -14.17
CA THR A 301 29.18 -0.28 -13.69
C THR A 301 28.50 0.97 -13.11
N LEU A 302 27.48 1.49 -13.79
CA LEU A 302 26.73 2.66 -13.35
C LEU A 302 25.92 2.36 -12.09
N LEU A 303 25.26 1.19 -12.00
CA LEU A 303 24.53 0.76 -10.81
C LEU A 303 25.45 0.64 -9.59
N GLN A 304 26.62 0.04 -9.74
CA GLN A 304 27.63 -0.03 -8.65
C GLN A 304 28.02 1.37 -8.17
N ALA A 305 28.26 2.30 -9.12
CA ALA A 305 28.63 3.68 -8.78
C ALA A 305 27.50 4.42 -8.05
N GLU A 306 26.24 4.20 -8.41
CA GLU A 306 25.08 4.80 -7.73
C GLU A 306 24.84 4.17 -6.35
N VAL A 307 24.95 2.83 -6.22
CA VAL A 307 24.82 2.15 -4.91
C VAL A 307 25.92 2.55 -3.94
N ALA A 308 27.13 2.78 -4.41
CA ALA A 308 28.25 3.22 -3.57
C ALA A 308 28.04 4.60 -2.91
N LYS A 309 27.06 5.39 -3.39
CA LYS A 309 26.69 6.70 -2.81
C LYS A 309 25.71 6.57 -1.64
N LEU A 310 25.05 5.40 -1.50
CA LEU A 310 24.03 5.21 -0.48
C LEU A 310 24.65 5.18 0.91
N THR A 311 24.08 5.94 1.82
CA THR A 311 24.42 5.93 3.23
C THR A 311 23.63 4.86 3.97
N VAL A 312 24.30 4.19 4.93
CA VAL A 312 23.67 3.13 5.75
C VAL A 312 23.77 3.54 7.22
N GLY A 313 22.64 3.54 7.94
CA GLY A 313 22.66 3.96 9.35
C GLY A 313 21.31 4.33 9.95
N ASP A 314 21.35 5.32 10.83
CA ASP A 314 20.21 5.76 11.62
C ASP A 314 19.18 6.54 10.74
N PRO A 315 17.88 6.23 10.84
CA PRO A 315 16.83 6.96 10.14
C PRO A 315 16.74 8.45 10.54
N PHE A 316 17.21 8.84 11.73
CA PHE A 316 17.24 10.23 12.16
C PHE A 316 18.37 11.04 11.51
N ASP A 317 19.42 10.38 11.05
CA ASP A 317 20.46 10.98 10.20
C ASP A 317 20.06 11.05 8.71
N ASN A 318 18.86 10.60 8.38
CA ASN A 318 18.35 10.42 7.02
C ASN A 318 19.22 9.52 6.15
N ALA A 319 19.78 8.46 6.74
CA ALA A 319 20.45 7.42 5.99
C ALA A 319 19.50 6.82 4.93
N ASP A 320 20.04 6.48 3.74
CA ASP A 320 19.27 5.91 2.64
C ASP A 320 18.79 4.49 2.96
N ILE A 321 19.67 3.73 3.62
CA ILE A 321 19.43 2.37 4.10
C ILE A 321 19.35 2.41 5.62
N THR A 322 18.22 1.97 6.15
CA THR A 322 17.91 1.90 7.58
C THR A 322 17.54 0.47 7.96
N PRO A 323 17.46 0.11 9.26
CA PRO A 323 17.04 -1.22 9.66
C PRO A 323 15.72 -1.67 9.02
N VAL A 324 15.65 -2.92 8.58
CA VAL A 324 14.36 -3.52 8.20
C VAL A 324 13.53 -3.79 9.45
N ILE A 325 12.25 -4.07 9.27
CA ILE A 325 11.26 -4.03 10.34
C ILE A 325 11.57 -4.94 11.55
N ASP A 326 12.18 -6.08 11.31
CA ASP A 326 12.57 -7.04 12.35
C ASP A 326 13.66 -8.01 11.89
N ASN A 327 14.18 -8.80 12.83
CA ASN A 327 15.19 -9.81 12.54
C ASN A 327 14.66 -10.97 11.67
N ALA A 328 13.38 -11.32 11.77
CA ALA A 328 12.80 -12.37 10.94
C ALA A 328 12.79 -11.97 9.45
N SER A 329 12.46 -10.71 9.17
CA SER A 329 12.58 -10.14 7.83
C SER A 329 14.03 -10.10 7.35
N ALA A 330 14.96 -9.72 8.22
CA ALA A 330 16.40 -9.73 7.90
C ALA A 330 16.92 -11.15 7.62
N ASP A 331 16.48 -12.15 8.37
CA ASP A 331 16.84 -13.57 8.17
C ASP A 331 16.31 -14.09 6.83
N PHE A 332 15.08 -13.75 6.48
CA PHE A 332 14.50 -14.08 5.17
C PHE A 332 15.30 -13.47 4.01
N ILE A 333 15.61 -12.17 4.09
CA ILE A 333 16.42 -11.48 3.06
C ILE A 333 17.81 -12.12 2.96
N TRP A 334 18.41 -12.44 4.11
CA TRP A 334 19.72 -13.07 4.17
C TRP A 334 19.73 -14.44 3.49
N GLY A 335 18.71 -15.26 3.69
CA GLY A 335 18.55 -16.53 2.99
C GLY A 335 18.43 -16.43 1.48
N LEU A 336 17.84 -15.32 0.96
CA LEU A 336 17.82 -15.05 -0.48
C LEU A 336 19.22 -14.69 -1.01
N ILE A 337 20.00 -13.96 -0.20
CA ILE A 337 21.40 -13.60 -0.54
C ILE A 337 22.27 -14.86 -0.58
N GLU A 338 22.17 -15.73 0.42
CA GLU A 338 22.91 -17.01 0.49
C GLU A 338 22.56 -17.92 -0.69
N ASP A 339 21.26 -18.12 -1.00
CA ASP A 339 20.82 -18.92 -2.16
C ASP A 339 21.42 -18.41 -3.48
N ALA A 340 21.43 -17.08 -3.67
CA ALA A 340 22.01 -16.50 -4.88
C ALA A 340 23.52 -16.72 -4.99
N GLN A 341 24.26 -16.57 -3.87
CA GLN A 341 25.71 -16.84 -3.83
C GLN A 341 26.04 -18.30 -4.08
N GLU A 342 25.33 -19.24 -3.41
CA GLU A 342 25.55 -20.68 -3.57
C GLU A 342 25.29 -21.14 -5.00
N LYS A 343 24.36 -20.49 -5.71
CA LYS A 343 24.05 -20.78 -7.11
C LYS A 343 24.91 -20.03 -8.13
N GLY A 344 25.89 -19.25 -7.65
CA GLY A 344 26.91 -18.64 -8.50
C GLY A 344 26.55 -17.25 -9.04
N ALA A 345 25.62 -16.53 -8.45
CA ALA A 345 25.40 -15.11 -8.77
C ALA A 345 26.68 -14.31 -8.49
N GLN A 346 27.02 -13.39 -9.38
CA GLN A 346 28.16 -12.51 -9.18
C GLN A 346 27.82 -11.41 -8.19
N VAL A 347 28.50 -11.40 -7.04
CA VAL A 347 28.33 -10.37 -6.01
C VAL A 347 29.07 -9.09 -6.44
N LEU A 348 28.35 -7.97 -6.51
CA LEU A 348 28.88 -6.70 -6.98
C LEU A 348 29.16 -5.70 -5.86
N THR A 349 28.61 -5.91 -4.66
CA THR A 349 28.75 -5.02 -3.49
C THR A 349 29.08 -5.83 -2.24
N PRO A 350 29.72 -5.23 -1.21
CA PRO A 350 30.00 -5.94 0.03
C PRO A 350 28.72 -6.47 0.70
N ILE A 351 28.69 -7.75 1.05
CA ILE A 351 27.61 -8.35 1.82
C ILE A 351 27.90 -8.13 3.31
N LYS A 352 27.04 -7.34 3.97
CA LYS A 352 27.18 -7.04 5.38
C LYS A 352 25.81 -6.95 6.04
N ARG A 353 25.72 -7.46 7.28
CA ARG A 353 24.54 -7.40 8.14
C ARG A 353 24.92 -7.15 9.60
N GLU A 354 24.17 -6.30 10.28
CA GLU A 354 24.25 -6.07 11.73
C GLU A 354 22.84 -6.10 12.32
N GLY A 355 22.46 -7.23 12.92
CA GLY A 355 21.08 -7.44 13.38
C GLY A 355 20.09 -7.40 12.21
N ASN A 356 19.16 -6.45 12.26
CA ASN A 356 18.19 -6.18 11.19
C ASN A 356 18.60 -5.03 10.23
N LEU A 357 19.83 -4.54 10.33
CA LEU A 357 20.41 -3.62 9.36
C LEU A 357 21.23 -4.40 8.32
N LEU A 358 20.80 -4.33 7.05
CA LEU A 358 21.47 -4.96 5.93
C LEU A 358 22.02 -3.88 5.00
N TRP A 359 23.27 -4.06 4.52
CA TRP A 359 23.82 -3.21 3.47
C TRP A 359 23.20 -3.53 2.11
N PRO A 360 23.17 -2.57 1.16
CA PRO A 360 22.59 -2.79 -0.15
C PRO A 360 23.41 -3.81 -0.95
N VAL A 361 22.74 -4.85 -1.45
CA VAL A 361 23.36 -5.93 -2.22
C VAL A 361 22.93 -5.88 -3.68
N LEU A 362 23.89 -5.83 -4.58
CA LEU A 362 23.71 -6.03 -6.01
C LEU A 362 24.25 -7.40 -6.42
N PHE A 363 23.47 -8.13 -7.22
CA PHE A 363 23.88 -9.35 -7.89
C PHE A 363 23.80 -9.19 -9.39
N ASP A 364 24.82 -9.65 -10.11
CA ASP A 364 24.79 -9.85 -11.56
C ASP A 364 24.76 -11.35 -11.91
N GLN A 365 24.49 -11.67 -13.15
CA GLN A 365 24.39 -13.05 -13.65
C GLN A 365 23.35 -13.91 -12.89
N VAL A 366 22.24 -13.27 -12.48
CA VAL A 366 21.16 -13.98 -11.78
C VAL A 366 20.36 -14.81 -12.77
N THR A 367 20.14 -16.07 -12.44
CA THR A 367 19.46 -17.05 -13.27
C THR A 367 18.09 -17.47 -12.68
N LYS A 368 17.28 -18.19 -13.48
CA LYS A 368 15.91 -18.59 -13.11
C LYS A 368 15.81 -19.56 -11.91
N ASP A 369 16.88 -20.29 -11.60
CA ASP A 369 16.92 -21.22 -10.47
C ASP A 369 17.21 -20.55 -9.12
N MET A 370 17.56 -19.27 -9.12
CA MET A 370 17.83 -18.48 -7.92
C MET A 370 16.53 -17.88 -7.36
N LYS A 371 16.31 -18.03 -6.06
CA LYS A 371 15.12 -17.49 -5.38
C LYS A 371 14.98 -16.00 -5.52
N VAL A 372 16.11 -15.28 -5.49
CA VAL A 372 16.13 -13.81 -5.62
C VAL A 372 15.58 -13.30 -6.96
N ALA A 373 15.47 -14.13 -7.98
CA ALA A 373 14.83 -13.79 -9.25
C ALA A 373 13.29 -13.68 -9.12
N TRP A 374 12.68 -14.39 -8.17
CA TRP A 374 11.23 -14.59 -8.07
C TRP A 374 10.61 -14.10 -6.76
N GLU A 375 11.23 -14.41 -5.62
CA GLU A 375 10.68 -14.06 -4.32
C GLU A 375 10.83 -12.57 -4.01
N GLU A 376 9.84 -11.96 -3.38
CA GLU A 376 9.84 -10.58 -2.95
C GLU A 376 10.75 -10.41 -1.71
N PRO A 377 11.94 -9.75 -1.80
CA PRO A 377 12.84 -9.64 -0.66
C PRO A 377 12.32 -8.69 0.42
N PHE A 378 11.58 -7.65 0.04
CA PHE A 378 11.17 -6.56 0.93
C PHE A 378 12.35 -5.99 1.74
N GLY A 379 13.49 -5.87 1.06
CA GLY A 379 14.79 -5.51 1.63
C GLY A 379 15.76 -4.99 0.57
N PRO A 380 16.96 -4.57 0.97
CA PRO A 380 17.91 -3.88 0.09
C PRO A 380 18.73 -4.86 -0.79
N VAL A 381 18.05 -5.65 -1.63
CA VAL A 381 18.67 -6.62 -2.53
C VAL A 381 18.14 -6.43 -3.94
N LEU A 382 19.04 -6.29 -4.92
CA LEU A 382 18.70 -6.08 -6.32
C LEU A 382 19.46 -7.05 -7.24
N PRO A 383 18.79 -8.05 -7.82
CA PRO A 383 19.34 -8.94 -8.84
C PRO A 383 19.26 -8.30 -10.23
N ILE A 384 20.31 -8.55 -11.03
CA ILE A 384 20.42 -8.19 -12.45
C ILE A 384 20.39 -9.47 -13.26
N ILE A 385 19.44 -9.54 -14.19
CA ILE A 385 19.21 -10.62 -15.13
C ILE A 385 19.56 -10.12 -16.52
N ARG A 386 20.46 -10.81 -17.21
CA ARG A 386 20.86 -10.49 -18.58
C ARG A 386 20.03 -11.29 -19.57
N VAL A 387 19.56 -10.65 -20.62
CA VAL A 387 18.74 -11.28 -21.66
C VAL A 387 19.24 -10.89 -23.06
N ALA A 388 18.99 -11.75 -24.05
CA ALA A 388 19.47 -11.55 -25.42
C ALA A 388 18.67 -10.50 -26.21
N ASN A 389 17.35 -10.37 -25.92
CA ASN A 389 16.45 -9.50 -26.68
C ASN A 389 15.24 -9.07 -25.85
N VAL A 390 14.44 -8.18 -26.42
CA VAL A 390 13.25 -7.58 -25.77
C VAL A 390 12.16 -8.63 -25.50
N GLU A 391 11.98 -9.58 -26.40
CA GLU A 391 10.98 -10.65 -26.26
C GLU A 391 11.30 -11.53 -25.04
N GLU A 392 12.55 -11.86 -24.84
CA GLU A 392 13.02 -12.59 -23.66
C GLU A 392 12.85 -11.76 -22.38
N ALA A 393 13.11 -10.44 -22.43
CA ALA A 393 12.90 -9.54 -21.29
C ALA A 393 11.41 -9.52 -20.86
N ILE A 394 10.50 -9.40 -21.81
CA ILE A 394 9.05 -9.41 -21.56
C ILE A 394 8.62 -10.78 -21.01
N ALA A 395 9.08 -11.87 -21.61
CA ALA A 395 8.75 -13.22 -21.18
C ALA A 395 9.21 -13.47 -19.74
N PHE A 396 10.45 -13.09 -19.41
CA PHE A 396 10.98 -13.22 -18.05
C PHE A 396 10.20 -12.35 -17.04
N ALA A 397 9.86 -11.11 -17.41
CA ALA A 397 9.05 -10.25 -16.56
C ALA A 397 7.69 -10.86 -16.24
N ASN A 398 7.00 -11.40 -17.28
CA ASN A 398 5.67 -11.98 -17.18
C ASN A 398 5.61 -13.36 -16.52
N GLU A 399 6.71 -14.09 -16.46
CA GLU A 399 6.78 -15.42 -15.80
C GLU A 399 6.58 -15.32 -14.27
N SER A 400 6.72 -14.13 -13.70
CA SER A 400 6.47 -13.88 -12.27
C SER A 400 5.01 -14.18 -11.89
N GLU A 401 4.82 -14.77 -10.70
CA GLU A 401 3.49 -14.88 -10.08
C GLU A 401 2.89 -13.52 -9.70
N PHE A 402 3.74 -12.48 -9.61
CA PHE A 402 3.35 -11.11 -9.32
C PHE A 402 3.13 -10.29 -10.59
N GLY A 403 2.29 -9.26 -10.48
CA GLY A 403 2.04 -8.32 -11.55
C GLY A 403 1.64 -6.94 -11.01
N LEU A 404 2.52 -6.31 -10.20
CA LEU A 404 2.21 -5.01 -9.61
C LEU A 404 2.62 -3.87 -10.55
N GLN A 405 3.92 -3.69 -10.74
CA GLN A 405 4.45 -2.65 -11.63
C GLN A 405 5.68 -3.14 -12.42
N SER A 406 5.99 -2.42 -13.49
CA SER A 406 7.27 -2.52 -14.21
C SER A 406 7.72 -1.15 -14.69
N SER A 407 9.02 -1.00 -14.93
CA SER A 407 9.61 0.15 -15.63
C SER A 407 10.22 -0.29 -16.96
N VAL A 408 10.16 0.56 -17.97
CA VAL A 408 10.82 0.38 -19.26
C VAL A 408 11.70 1.58 -19.53
N PHE A 409 13.00 1.35 -19.75
CA PHE A 409 13.99 2.37 -20.08
C PHE A 409 14.40 2.24 -21.54
N THR A 410 14.03 3.22 -22.36
CA THR A 410 14.31 3.32 -23.80
C THR A 410 14.09 4.75 -24.27
N ASN A 411 14.79 5.18 -25.31
CA ASN A 411 14.54 6.45 -25.99
C ASN A 411 13.52 6.33 -27.13
N ASP A 412 13.12 5.11 -27.49
CA ASP A 412 12.07 4.84 -28.48
C ASP A 412 10.71 4.76 -27.80
N PHE A 413 9.95 5.85 -27.85
CA PHE A 413 8.64 5.95 -27.21
C PHE A 413 7.61 4.95 -27.79
N LYS A 414 7.68 4.65 -29.08
CA LYS A 414 6.81 3.64 -29.71
C LYS A 414 7.11 2.25 -29.15
N LYS A 415 8.37 1.87 -29.10
CA LYS A 415 8.83 0.60 -28.53
C LYS A 415 8.45 0.50 -27.05
N ALA A 416 8.53 1.60 -26.28
CA ALA A 416 8.10 1.63 -24.89
C ALA A 416 6.61 1.27 -24.72
N PHE A 417 5.72 1.80 -25.59
CA PHE A 417 4.29 1.49 -25.56
C PHE A 417 4.03 0.04 -25.97
N GLU A 418 4.67 -0.46 -27.03
CA GLU A 418 4.51 -1.84 -27.48
C GLU A 418 4.93 -2.85 -26.41
N ILE A 419 5.97 -2.52 -25.61
CA ILE A 419 6.39 -3.34 -24.47
C ILE A 419 5.37 -3.23 -23.34
N ALA A 420 4.92 -2.01 -23.02
CA ALA A 420 3.96 -1.78 -21.95
C ALA A 420 2.65 -2.54 -22.15
N GLU A 421 2.17 -2.64 -23.40
CA GLU A 421 0.96 -3.42 -23.75
C GLU A 421 1.15 -4.95 -23.55
N LYS A 422 2.38 -5.45 -23.61
CA LYS A 422 2.70 -6.87 -23.45
C LYS A 422 3.02 -7.27 -22.00
N LEU A 423 3.32 -6.30 -21.13
CA LEU A 423 3.62 -6.55 -19.71
C LEU A 423 2.36 -6.80 -18.91
N GLU A 424 2.31 -7.93 -18.22
CA GLU A 424 1.18 -8.35 -17.38
C GLU A 424 1.26 -7.76 -15.97
N VAL A 425 1.20 -6.43 -15.88
CA VAL A 425 1.27 -5.67 -14.64
C VAL A 425 0.19 -4.58 -14.57
N GLY A 426 -0.10 -4.09 -13.38
CA GLY A 426 -1.11 -3.05 -13.19
C GLY A 426 -0.66 -1.66 -13.65
N THR A 427 0.65 -1.37 -13.61
CA THR A 427 1.21 -0.07 -14.02
C THR A 427 2.58 -0.25 -14.68
N VAL A 428 2.81 0.43 -15.78
CA VAL A 428 4.13 0.53 -16.43
C VAL A 428 4.62 1.97 -16.37
N HIS A 429 5.83 2.17 -15.87
CA HIS A 429 6.54 3.45 -15.88
C HIS A 429 7.52 3.50 -17.04
N ILE A 430 7.53 4.58 -17.79
CA ILE A 430 8.47 4.78 -18.90
C ILE A 430 9.54 5.76 -18.41
N ASN A 431 10.81 5.35 -18.50
CA ASN A 431 11.99 6.13 -18.10
C ASN A 431 11.92 6.69 -16.66
N ASN A 432 11.28 5.95 -15.77
CA ASN A 432 11.17 6.31 -14.36
C ASN A 432 11.18 5.05 -13.48
N LYS A 433 11.44 5.23 -12.18
CA LYS A 433 11.31 4.15 -11.20
C LYS A 433 9.85 3.76 -11.00
N THR A 434 9.62 2.52 -10.59
CA THR A 434 8.33 2.08 -10.07
C THR A 434 8.01 2.78 -8.75
N GLN A 435 6.79 3.26 -8.62
CA GLN A 435 6.33 3.97 -7.43
C GLN A 435 4.79 4.05 -7.38
N ARG A 436 4.26 4.18 -6.17
CA ARG A 436 2.85 4.55 -6.00
C ARG A 436 2.71 6.06 -6.05
N GLY A 437 1.80 6.53 -6.86
CA GLY A 437 1.45 7.94 -6.93
C GLY A 437 1.66 8.57 -8.32
N PRO A 438 1.06 9.73 -8.53
CA PRO A 438 0.16 10.44 -7.61
C PRO A 438 -1.03 9.59 -7.10
N ASP A 439 -1.52 9.88 -5.87
CA ASP A 439 -2.53 9.02 -5.22
C ASP A 439 -3.91 9.03 -5.90
N ASN A 440 -4.14 9.95 -6.82
CA ASN A 440 -5.34 10.01 -7.66
C ASN A 440 -5.25 9.12 -8.92
N PHE A 441 -4.06 8.62 -9.27
CA PHE A 441 -3.92 7.68 -10.37
C PHE A 441 -4.44 6.29 -9.98
N PRO A 442 -4.92 5.47 -10.94
CA PRO A 442 -5.27 4.09 -10.67
C PRO A 442 -4.03 3.31 -10.23
N PHE A 443 -4.19 2.52 -9.19
CA PHE A 443 -3.15 1.67 -8.64
C PHE A 443 -3.72 0.29 -8.37
N LEU A 444 -3.20 -0.70 -9.08
CA LEU A 444 -3.70 -2.07 -9.01
C LEU A 444 -2.56 -3.07 -9.21
N GLY A 445 -2.75 -4.25 -8.69
CA GLY A 445 -1.96 -5.43 -9.02
C GLY A 445 -2.83 -6.45 -9.75
N VAL A 446 -2.23 -7.18 -10.68
CA VAL A 446 -2.81 -8.36 -11.31
C VAL A 446 -2.09 -9.61 -10.79
N LYS A 447 -2.52 -10.81 -11.16
CA LYS A 447 -1.97 -12.07 -10.64
C LYS A 447 -1.96 -12.09 -9.10
N GLY A 448 -0.87 -12.53 -8.48
CA GLY A 448 -0.69 -12.54 -7.02
C GLY A 448 -0.50 -11.19 -6.35
N SER A 449 -0.48 -10.08 -7.11
CA SER A 449 -0.27 -8.73 -6.58
C SER A 449 -1.54 -8.02 -6.12
N GLY A 450 -2.73 -8.56 -6.37
CA GLY A 450 -3.94 -7.98 -5.81
C GLY A 450 -5.23 -8.22 -6.59
N ALA A 451 -6.29 -7.59 -6.08
CA ALA A 451 -7.62 -7.58 -6.69
C ALA A 451 -8.30 -6.23 -6.42
N GLY A 452 -8.97 -5.69 -7.43
CA GLY A 452 -9.58 -4.36 -7.38
C GLY A 452 -8.57 -3.25 -7.70
N VAL A 453 -9.08 -2.03 -7.83
CA VAL A 453 -8.30 -0.85 -8.23
C VAL A 453 -8.34 0.19 -7.12
N GLN A 454 -7.19 0.59 -6.62
CA GLN A 454 -7.00 1.73 -5.73
C GLN A 454 -6.76 3.01 -6.55
N GLY A 455 -6.62 4.12 -5.88
CA GLY A 455 -6.67 5.47 -6.42
C GLY A 455 -7.95 6.12 -5.89
N ILE A 456 -7.89 7.41 -5.53
CA ILE A 456 -8.92 8.03 -4.69
C ILE A 456 -10.33 7.84 -5.29
N LYS A 457 -10.53 8.21 -6.55
CA LYS A 457 -11.81 8.02 -7.26
C LYS A 457 -12.25 6.55 -7.29
N TYR A 458 -11.35 5.67 -7.72
CA TYR A 458 -11.62 4.24 -7.85
C TYR A 458 -11.94 3.60 -6.50
N SER A 459 -11.24 4.02 -5.44
CA SER A 459 -11.51 3.55 -4.07
C SER A 459 -12.87 4.00 -3.56
N ILE A 460 -13.30 5.25 -3.83
CA ILE A 460 -14.64 5.74 -3.49
C ILE A 460 -15.69 4.92 -4.24
N GLU A 461 -15.52 4.74 -5.54
CA GLU A 461 -16.46 3.98 -6.38
C GLU A 461 -16.56 2.50 -5.95
N ALA A 462 -15.44 1.85 -5.63
CA ALA A 462 -15.42 0.46 -5.18
C ALA A 462 -16.15 0.25 -3.83
N MET A 463 -16.14 1.26 -2.96
CA MET A 463 -16.83 1.22 -1.66
C MET A 463 -18.25 1.79 -1.72
N THR A 464 -18.85 1.78 -2.91
CA THR A 464 -20.27 2.12 -3.14
C THR A 464 -20.95 1.04 -3.97
N ASN A 465 -22.24 0.82 -3.71
CA ASN A 465 -23.13 0.00 -4.54
C ASN A 465 -23.90 0.88 -5.52
N VAL A 466 -24.14 0.34 -6.70
CA VAL A 466 -25.07 0.95 -7.66
C VAL A 466 -26.50 0.52 -7.30
N LYS A 467 -27.40 1.50 -7.19
CA LYS A 467 -28.84 1.27 -6.99
C LYS A 467 -29.62 1.94 -8.13
N SER A 468 -30.37 1.15 -8.86
CA SER A 468 -31.26 1.62 -9.92
C SER A 468 -32.70 1.71 -9.41
N ILE A 469 -33.34 2.85 -9.66
CA ILE A 469 -34.77 3.09 -9.40
C ILE A 469 -35.41 3.32 -10.76
N VAL A 470 -36.32 2.43 -11.15
CA VAL A 470 -36.95 2.45 -12.49
C VAL A 470 -38.34 2.97 -12.38
N PHE A 471 -38.69 3.92 -13.24
CA PHE A 471 -40.02 4.49 -13.38
C PHE A 471 -40.61 4.12 -14.73
N ASP A 472 -41.92 3.80 -14.78
CA ASP A 472 -42.72 3.82 -16.00
C ASP A 472 -43.34 5.22 -16.14
N VAL A 473 -42.81 6.00 -17.08
CA VAL A 473 -43.31 7.34 -17.39
C VAL A 473 -44.43 7.19 -18.45
N LYS A 474 -45.65 7.53 -18.09
CA LYS A 474 -46.78 7.47 -19.02
C LYS A 474 -46.78 8.64 -19.97
#